data_e34b16607a5ce01b37af87166055299a
#
_entry.id   e34b16607a5ce01b37af87166055299a
#
_cell.length_a   1.000
_cell.length_b   1.000
_cell.length_c   1.000
_cell.angle_alpha   90.00
_cell.angle_beta   90.00
_cell.angle_gamma   90.00
#
_symmetry.space_group_name_H-M   'P 1'
#
loop_
_entity.id
_entity.type
_entity.pdbx_description
1 polymer ?
#
loop_
_entity_poly.entity_id
_entity_poly.type
_entity_poly.pdbx_seq_one_letter_code
_entity_poly.pdbx_strand_id
1 'polypeptide(L)'
;MSLQERCEERVRELGLPTQGQLTIAALCEHLSRHLGKRIRLLPLPLPQGSPDGLWVHTPDEDVVLFESRQAPIHQRHVIMHELGHLICDHDTAPVMTPEASRLLLPSLNPALVQRILGRDHTHSEAELEAEQVGDLLSTYVNSWALQQEWAVPPELVDLANRLSALESPRSHLKEK
;
A
#
# COMPACT_ATOMS: atom_id res chain seq x y z
N MET A 1 15.16 15.16 19.82
CA MET A 1 15.13 14.86 18.38
C MET A 1 13.70 15.06 17.89
N SER A 2 13.49 15.93 16.92
CA SER A 2 12.17 16.19 16.36
C SER A 2 11.69 15.00 15.51
N LEU A 3 10.41 14.97 15.16
CA LEU A 3 9.85 13.95 14.24
C LEU A 3 10.63 13.98 12.91
N GLN A 4 10.83 15.16 12.36
CA GLN A 4 11.55 15.35 11.11
C GLN A 4 12.99 14.75 11.17
N GLU A 5 13.75 15.05 12.22
CA GLU A 5 15.11 14.53 12.38
C GLU A 5 15.12 13.00 12.47
N ARG A 6 14.13 12.39 13.14
CA ARG A 6 13.99 10.92 13.19
C ARG A 6 13.71 10.32 11.82
N CYS A 7 12.80 10.93 11.06
CA CYS A 7 12.45 10.46 9.71
C CYS A 7 13.65 10.60 8.75
N GLU A 8 14.36 11.73 8.78
CA GLU A 8 15.56 11.95 7.98
C GLU A 8 16.68 10.95 8.31
N GLU A 9 16.90 10.67 9.59
CA GLU A 9 17.88 9.66 10.02
C GLU A 9 17.50 8.27 9.50
N ARG A 10 16.24 7.88 9.67
CA ARG A 10 15.71 6.58 9.21
C ARG A 10 15.89 6.41 7.70
N VAL A 11 15.55 7.42 6.91
CA VAL A 11 15.74 7.37 5.45
C VAL A 11 17.23 7.35 5.07
N ARG A 12 18.08 8.05 5.81
CA ARG A 12 19.55 8.03 5.60
C ARG A 12 20.13 6.64 5.84
N GLU A 13 19.67 5.92 6.87
CA GLU A 13 20.11 4.55 7.17
C GLU A 13 19.78 3.55 6.07
N LEU A 14 18.78 3.83 5.22
CA LEU A 14 18.47 2.99 4.07
C LEU A 14 19.57 2.98 2.99
N GLY A 15 20.50 3.93 3.04
CA GLY A 15 21.61 4.00 2.08
C GLY A 15 21.14 4.13 0.62
N LEU A 16 20.08 4.91 0.39
CA LEU A 16 19.52 5.12 -0.96
C LEU A 16 20.52 5.84 -1.87
N PRO A 17 20.53 5.54 -3.17
CA PRO A 17 21.40 6.23 -4.13
C PRO A 17 20.95 7.69 -4.34
N THR A 18 21.52 8.35 -5.35
CA THR A 18 21.23 9.75 -5.64
C THR A 18 19.74 10.03 -5.85
N GLN A 19 19.27 11.14 -5.28
CA GLN A 19 17.87 11.59 -5.42
C GLN A 19 17.44 11.74 -6.88
N GLY A 20 16.17 11.44 -7.16
CA GLY A 20 15.54 11.62 -8.45
C GLY A 20 15.93 10.60 -9.54
N GLN A 21 16.63 9.53 -9.21
CA GLN A 21 17.12 8.55 -10.19
C GLN A 21 16.41 7.19 -10.15
N LEU A 22 15.74 6.86 -9.06
CA LEU A 22 15.09 5.55 -8.92
C LEU A 22 13.74 5.50 -9.63
N THR A 23 13.41 4.32 -10.16
CA THR A 23 12.02 3.95 -10.39
C THR A 23 11.41 3.46 -9.08
N ILE A 24 10.07 3.41 -8.98
CA ILE A 24 9.40 2.84 -7.81
C ILE A 24 9.80 1.37 -7.62
N ALA A 25 9.91 0.61 -8.71
CA ALA A 25 10.38 -0.78 -8.67
C ALA A 25 11.80 -0.91 -8.12
N ALA A 26 12.72 -0.05 -8.57
CA ALA A 26 14.10 -0.03 -8.09
C ALA A 26 14.19 0.37 -6.62
N LEU A 27 13.35 1.30 -6.15
CA LEU A 27 13.23 1.64 -4.74
C LEU A 27 12.78 0.41 -3.92
N CYS A 28 11.70 -0.26 -4.33
CA CYS A 28 11.21 -1.46 -3.65
C CYS A 28 12.26 -2.59 -3.63
N GLU A 29 13.01 -2.76 -4.70
CA GLU A 29 14.12 -3.74 -4.75
C GLU A 29 15.24 -3.38 -3.78
N HIS A 30 15.62 -2.10 -3.70
CA HIS A 30 16.62 -1.63 -2.75
C HIS A 30 16.16 -1.87 -1.31
N LEU A 31 14.93 -1.46 -0.99
CA LEU A 31 14.34 -1.67 0.33
C LEU A 31 14.22 -3.17 0.68
N SER A 32 13.84 -4.01 -0.29
CA SER A 32 13.77 -5.47 -0.10
C SER A 32 15.12 -6.06 0.31
N ARG A 33 16.20 -5.61 -0.32
CA ARG A 33 17.57 -6.04 0.05
C ARG A 33 18.00 -5.53 1.41
N HIS A 34 17.66 -4.28 1.72
CA HIS A 34 18.01 -3.65 3.00
C HIS A 34 17.28 -4.32 4.18
N LEU A 35 15.99 -4.59 4.03
CA LEU A 35 15.14 -5.19 5.05
C LEU A 35 15.22 -6.72 5.09
N GLY A 36 15.88 -7.35 4.11
CA GLY A 36 15.98 -8.80 4.01
C GLY A 36 14.65 -9.49 3.69
N LYS A 37 13.67 -8.76 3.16
CA LYS A 37 12.32 -9.25 2.88
C LYS A 37 11.78 -8.65 1.59
N ARG A 38 11.15 -9.49 0.76
CA ARG A 38 10.58 -9.06 -0.51
C ARG A 38 9.45 -8.04 -0.29
N ILE A 39 9.44 -6.98 -1.06
CA ILE A 39 8.34 -6.02 -1.14
C ILE A 39 7.66 -6.19 -2.50
N ARG A 40 6.34 -6.40 -2.49
CA ARG A 40 5.53 -6.56 -3.69
C ARG A 40 4.45 -5.49 -3.77
N LEU A 41 4.35 -4.84 -4.91
CA LEU A 41 3.30 -3.85 -5.20
C LEU A 41 2.15 -4.55 -5.93
N LEU A 42 0.93 -4.38 -5.44
CA LEU A 42 -0.28 -4.97 -6.02
C LEU A 42 -1.33 -3.91 -6.33
N PRO A 43 -1.51 -3.55 -7.61
CA PRO A 43 -2.62 -2.71 -8.04
C PRO A 43 -3.92 -3.53 -8.01
N LEU A 44 -4.91 -3.08 -7.28
CA LEU A 44 -6.24 -3.70 -7.22
C LEU A 44 -7.33 -2.63 -7.21
N PRO A 45 -8.51 -2.89 -7.80
CA PRO A 45 -9.67 -2.04 -7.57
C PRO A 45 -10.17 -2.27 -6.16
N LEU A 46 -9.95 -1.30 -5.27
CA LEU A 46 -10.35 -1.40 -3.88
C LEU A 46 -11.83 -1.04 -3.70
N PRO A 47 -12.58 -1.67 -2.77
CA PRO A 47 -13.97 -1.35 -2.52
C PRO A 47 -14.15 0.12 -2.10
N GLN A 48 -15.26 0.72 -2.50
CA GLN A 48 -15.60 2.09 -2.11
C GLN A 48 -15.66 2.22 -0.58
N GLY A 49 -15.02 3.27 -0.05
CA GLY A 49 -14.90 3.49 1.40
C GLY A 49 -13.72 2.77 2.05
N SER A 50 -12.95 1.98 1.28
CA SER A 50 -11.67 1.46 1.74
C SER A 50 -10.60 2.55 1.69
N PRO A 51 -9.51 2.42 2.48
CA PRO A 51 -8.30 3.21 2.25
C PRO A 51 -7.78 3.00 0.81
N ASP A 52 -7.12 4.02 0.26
CA ASP A 52 -6.57 3.98 -1.10
C ASP A 52 -5.33 3.09 -1.22
N GLY A 53 -4.70 2.76 -0.10
CA GLY A 53 -3.57 1.87 0.01
C GLY A 53 -3.57 1.06 1.31
N LEU A 54 -2.82 -0.03 1.31
CA LEU A 54 -2.69 -0.93 2.46
C LEU A 54 -1.35 -1.65 2.41
N TRP A 55 -0.55 -1.52 3.45
CA TRP A 55 0.60 -2.39 3.66
C TRP A 55 0.19 -3.65 4.43
N VAL A 56 0.63 -4.78 3.92
CA VAL A 56 0.39 -6.10 4.50
C VAL A 56 1.69 -6.77 4.83
N HIS A 57 1.90 -7.05 6.09
CA HIS A 57 3.04 -7.83 6.55
C HIS A 57 2.70 -9.32 6.56
N THR A 58 3.50 -10.15 5.84
CA THR A 58 3.41 -11.61 5.87
C THR A 58 4.76 -12.19 6.32
N PRO A 59 4.84 -13.48 6.71
CA PRO A 59 6.12 -14.09 7.05
C PRO A 59 7.15 -14.05 5.90
N ASP A 60 6.68 -14.17 4.66
CA ASP A 60 7.55 -14.34 3.49
C ASP A 60 7.79 -13.03 2.72
N GLU A 61 6.82 -12.13 2.71
CA GLU A 61 6.88 -10.88 1.95
C GLU A 61 6.06 -9.77 2.60
N ASP A 62 6.41 -8.54 2.27
CA ASP A 62 5.58 -7.35 2.51
C ASP A 62 4.85 -6.98 1.22
N VAL A 63 3.55 -6.74 1.33
CA VAL A 63 2.70 -6.44 0.18
C VAL A 63 2.10 -5.05 0.36
N VAL A 64 2.28 -4.18 -0.64
CA VAL A 64 1.62 -2.89 -0.71
C VAL A 64 0.50 -2.99 -1.74
N LEU A 65 -0.74 -2.97 -1.25
CA LEU A 65 -1.95 -2.89 -2.06
C LEU A 65 -2.28 -1.42 -2.33
N PHE A 66 -2.71 -1.08 -3.52
CA PHE A 66 -3.13 0.29 -3.84
C PHE A 66 -4.22 0.30 -4.91
N GLU A 67 -5.05 1.37 -4.89
CA GLU A 67 -6.16 1.53 -5.82
C GLU A 67 -5.68 1.72 -7.26
N SER A 68 -6.03 0.78 -8.12
CA SER A 68 -5.55 0.72 -9.51
C SER A 68 -6.19 1.73 -10.46
N ARG A 69 -7.35 2.30 -10.10
CA ARG A 69 -8.13 3.21 -10.96
C ARG A 69 -7.83 4.68 -10.73
N GLN A 70 -7.00 5.00 -9.73
CA GLN A 70 -6.61 6.38 -9.47
C GLN A 70 -5.55 6.88 -10.45
N ALA A 71 -5.40 8.21 -10.52
CA ALA A 71 -4.36 8.84 -11.32
C ALA A 71 -2.94 8.38 -10.87
N PRO A 72 -1.98 8.20 -11.79
CA PRO A 72 -0.64 7.72 -11.46
C PRO A 72 0.07 8.51 -10.35
N ILE A 73 -0.12 9.81 -10.29
CA ILE A 73 0.46 10.65 -9.24
C ILE A 73 -0.09 10.30 -7.86
N HIS A 74 -1.38 9.97 -7.78
CA HIS A 74 -2.01 9.57 -6.53
C HIS A 74 -1.59 8.17 -6.11
N GLN A 75 -1.52 7.23 -7.06
CA GLN A 75 -0.98 5.88 -6.81
C GLN A 75 0.44 5.95 -6.24
N ARG A 76 1.29 6.80 -6.82
CA ARG A 76 2.65 7.03 -6.31
C ARG A 76 2.63 7.53 -4.86
N HIS A 77 1.83 8.55 -4.56
CA HIS A 77 1.71 9.07 -3.20
C HIS A 77 1.29 7.99 -2.21
N VAL A 78 0.26 7.22 -2.55
CA VAL A 78 -0.22 6.08 -1.75
C VAL A 78 0.87 5.04 -1.52
N ILE A 79 1.58 4.63 -2.58
CA ILE A 79 2.69 3.67 -2.46
C ILE A 79 3.78 4.19 -1.51
N MET A 80 4.18 5.46 -1.63
CA MET A 80 5.20 6.05 -0.76
C MET A 80 4.76 6.12 0.70
N HIS A 81 3.49 6.45 0.95
CA HIS A 81 2.90 6.46 2.28
C HIS A 81 2.93 5.06 2.92
N GLU A 82 2.50 4.02 2.17
CA GLU A 82 2.52 2.64 2.65
C GLU A 82 3.95 2.11 2.89
N LEU A 83 4.91 2.52 2.05
CA LEU A 83 6.33 2.24 2.30
C LEU A 83 6.84 2.97 3.55
N GLY A 84 6.32 4.17 3.84
CA GLY A 84 6.59 4.89 5.09
C GLY A 84 6.18 4.07 6.31
N HIS A 85 4.96 3.53 6.32
CA HIS A 85 4.51 2.63 7.40
C HIS A 85 5.39 1.38 7.52
N LEU A 86 5.75 0.77 6.40
CA LEU A 86 6.61 -0.41 6.36
C LEU A 86 8.00 -0.13 6.94
N ILE A 87 8.64 0.97 6.54
CA ILE A 87 9.97 1.35 7.01
C ILE A 87 9.97 1.71 8.50
N CYS A 88 8.90 2.34 8.97
CA CYS A 88 8.73 2.68 10.39
C CYS A 88 8.30 1.49 11.25
N ASP A 89 8.00 0.35 10.62
CA ASP A 89 7.49 -0.86 11.29
C ASP A 89 6.27 -0.56 12.19
N HIS A 90 5.35 0.25 11.64
CA HIS A 90 4.14 0.62 12.37
C HIS A 90 3.24 -0.59 12.54
N ASP A 91 3.15 -1.11 13.76
CA ASP A 91 2.21 -2.20 14.11
C ASP A 91 0.79 -1.62 14.22
N THR A 92 0.21 -1.31 13.08
CA THR A 92 -1.17 -0.87 12.98
C THR A 92 -2.06 -2.09 12.77
N ALA A 93 -2.58 -2.65 13.86
CA ALA A 93 -3.46 -3.81 13.82
C ALA A 93 -4.79 -3.46 13.13
N PRO A 94 -5.20 -4.22 12.14
CA PRO A 94 -6.44 -4.01 11.41
C PRO A 94 -7.68 -4.46 12.16
N VAL A 95 -8.77 -3.70 12.05
CA VAL A 95 -10.11 -4.08 12.53
C VAL A 95 -11.02 -4.42 11.35
N MET A 96 -11.15 -5.70 11.01
CA MET A 96 -12.17 -6.17 10.06
C MET A 96 -13.02 -7.27 10.63
N THR A 97 -14.27 -7.31 10.19
CA THR A 97 -15.10 -8.48 10.51
C THR A 97 -14.58 -9.71 9.75
N PRO A 98 -14.61 -10.90 10.36
CA PRO A 98 -14.18 -12.15 9.71
C PRO A 98 -14.92 -12.44 8.39
N GLU A 99 -16.17 -11.99 8.25
CA GLU A 99 -17.00 -12.17 7.07
C GLU A 99 -16.50 -11.33 5.88
N ALA A 100 -16.19 -10.05 6.11
CA ALA A 100 -15.63 -9.18 5.10
C ALA A 100 -14.25 -9.68 4.64
N SER A 101 -13.45 -10.21 5.55
CA SER A 101 -12.17 -10.84 5.27
C SER A 101 -12.31 -12.02 4.30
N ARG A 102 -13.26 -12.92 4.53
CA ARG A 102 -13.50 -14.11 3.70
C ARG A 102 -14.00 -13.79 2.30
N LEU A 103 -14.77 -12.68 2.16
CA LEU A 103 -15.31 -12.27 0.87
C LEU A 103 -14.25 -11.62 -0.03
N LEU A 104 -13.28 -10.91 0.57
CA LEU A 104 -12.31 -10.14 -0.19
C LEU A 104 -11.13 -10.98 -0.70
N LEU A 105 -10.64 -11.92 0.11
CA LEU A 105 -9.41 -12.63 -0.19
C LEU A 105 -9.47 -14.13 0.19
N PRO A 106 -10.28 -14.94 -0.52
CA PRO A 106 -10.53 -16.34 -0.14
C PRO A 106 -9.28 -17.25 -0.17
N SER A 107 -8.19 -16.80 -0.79
CA SER A 107 -6.91 -17.52 -0.82
C SER A 107 -5.92 -17.07 0.26
N LEU A 108 -6.23 -16.00 1.00
CA LEU A 108 -5.39 -15.51 2.07
C LEU A 108 -5.88 -15.98 3.43
N ASN A 109 -4.93 -16.25 4.32
CA ASN A 109 -5.23 -16.64 5.70
C ASN A 109 -6.11 -15.57 6.37
N PRO A 110 -7.24 -15.94 7.03
CA PRO A 110 -8.12 -14.98 7.73
C PRO A 110 -7.39 -14.07 8.72
N ALA A 111 -6.36 -14.55 9.41
CA ALA A 111 -5.55 -13.73 10.30
C ALA A 111 -4.76 -12.65 9.54
N LEU A 112 -4.32 -12.95 8.32
CA LEU A 112 -3.67 -12.00 7.44
C LEU A 112 -4.64 -10.94 6.96
N VAL A 113 -5.83 -11.35 6.54
CA VAL A 113 -6.87 -10.44 6.08
C VAL A 113 -7.34 -9.52 7.22
N GLN A 114 -7.41 -10.02 8.45
CA GLN A 114 -7.69 -9.20 9.62
C GLN A 114 -6.62 -8.12 9.85
N ARG A 115 -5.37 -8.40 9.56
CA ARG A 115 -4.29 -7.40 9.62
C ARG A 115 -4.35 -6.37 8.48
N ILE A 116 -4.93 -6.74 7.34
CA ILE A 116 -4.99 -5.90 6.13
C ILE A 116 -5.99 -4.75 6.26
N LEU A 117 -7.15 -5.01 6.80
CA LEU A 117 -8.32 -4.14 6.62
C LEU A 117 -8.69 -3.33 7.85
N GLY A 118 -7.91 -3.38 8.89
CA GLY A 118 -8.27 -2.74 10.14
C GLY A 118 -7.21 -1.80 10.66
N ARG A 119 -6.46 -1.16 9.79
CA ARG A 119 -5.70 -0.01 10.23
C ARG A 119 -6.65 1.02 10.81
N ASP A 120 -6.62 1.13 12.13
CA ASP A 120 -7.21 2.27 12.80
C ASP A 120 -6.25 3.46 12.54
N HIS A 121 -6.59 4.29 11.55
CA HIS A 121 -5.87 5.52 11.21
C HIS A 121 -5.92 6.57 12.32
N THR A 122 -6.32 6.21 13.53
CA THR A 122 -6.43 7.12 14.66
C THR A 122 -5.11 7.44 15.37
N HIS A 123 -4.02 6.75 15.03
CA HIS A 123 -2.71 7.07 15.58
C HIS A 123 -2.05 8.19 14.76
N SER A 124 -2.40 9.42 15.08
CA SER A 124 -1.94 10.62 14.37
C SER A 124 -0.42 10.74 14.25
N GLU A 125 0.35 10.20 15.19
CA GLU A 125 1.83 10.25 15.16
C GLU A 125 2.39 9.25 14.13
N ALA A 126 1.89 8.03 14.07
CA ALA A 126 2.29 7.02 13.09
C ALA A 126 1.96 7.44 11.65
N GLU A 127 0.79 8.07 11.45
CA GLU A 127 0.41 8.62 10.14
C GLU A 127 1.32 9.77 9.73
N LEU A 128 1.63 10.70 10.65
CA LEU A 128 2.55 11.79 10.38
C LEU A 128 3.98 11.31 10.08
N GLU A 129 4.43 10.26 10.77
CA GLU A 129 5.75 9.66 10.52
C GLU A 129 5.78 8.97 9.15
N ALA A 130 4.74 8.19 8.81
CA ALA A 130 4.62 7.54 7.51
C ALA A 130 4.57 8.55 6.37
N GLU A 131 3.81 9.63 6.52
CA GLU A 131 3.72 10.71 5.55
C GLU A 131 5.09 11.38 5.32
N GLN A 132 5.78 11.75 6.40
CA GLN A 132 7.11 12.36 6.29
C GLN A 132 8.15 11.44 5.66
N VAL A 133 8.17 10.16 6.03
CA VAL A 133 9.07 9.18 5.41
C VAL A 133 8.69 8.97 3.94
N GLY A 134 7.41 8.87 3.62
CA GLY A 134 6.90 8.76 2.25
C GLY A 134 7.33 9.95 1.38
N ASP A 135 7.22 11.17 1.89
CA ASP A 135 7.67 12.39 1.22
C ASP A 135 9.18 12.37 0.96
N LEU A 136 9.98 11.99 1.95
CA LEU A 136 11.43 11.85 1.80
C LEU A 136 11.78 10.79 0.75
N LEU A 137 11.14 9.62 0.76
CA LEU A 137 11.32 8.58 -0.25
C LEU A 137 10.98 9.07 -1.65
N SER A 138 9.94 9.88 -1.76
CA SER A 138 9.50 10.47 -3.04
C SER A 138 10.59 11.31 -3.71
N THR A 139 11.51 11.90 -2.93
CA THR A 139 12.63 12.67 -3.49
C THR A 139 13.64 11.82 -4.24
N TYR A 140 13.72 10.52 -3.95
CA TYR A 140 14.63 9.59 -4.61
C TYR A 140 14.07 9.01 -5.92
N VAL A 141 12.75 9.10 -6.11
CA VAL A 141 12.08 8.55 -7.29
C VAL A 141 12.00 9.59 -8.39
N ASN A 142 12.32 9.16 -9.62
CA ASN A 142 12.22 10.01 -10.79
C ASN A 142 10.77 10.49 -11.02
N SER A 143 10.58 11.79 -11.23
CA SER A 143 9.27 12.39 -11.50
C SER A 143 8.60 11.86 -12.79
N TRP A 144 9.38 11.40 -13.76
CA TRP A 144 8.89 10.77 -15.00
C TRP A 144 8.31 9.37 -14.77
N ALA A 145 8.60 8.72 -13.64
CA ALA A 145 7.97 7.45 -13.24
C ALA A 145 6.46 7.57 -12.97
N LEU A 146 5.89 8.78 -13.02
CA LEU A 146 4.45 9.06 -12.90
C LEU A 146 3.62 8.49 -14.06
N GLN A 147 4.26 8.04 -15.14
CA GLN A 147 3.57 7.46 -16.30
C GLN A 147 3.51 5.93 -16.27
N GLN A 148 3.97 5.32 -15.19
CA GLN A 148 3.93 3.87 -15.09
C GLN A 148 2.48 3.40 -14.93
N GLU A 149 1.99 2.68 -15.93
CA GLU A 149 0.74 1.94 -15.82
C GLU A 149 0.99 0.62 -15.08
N TRP A 150 0.22 0.40 -14.04
CA TRP A 150 0.26 -0.84 -13.28
C TRP A 150 -0.84 -1.78 -13.76
N ALA A 151 -0.45 -2.93 -14.27
CA ALA A 151 -1.40 -3.98 -14.64
C ALA A 151 -1.66 -4.90 -13.44
N VAL A 152 -2.93 -5.28 -13.25
CA VAL A 152 -3.28 -6.33 -12.29
C VAL A 152 -2.59 -7.62 -12.70
N PRO A 153 -1.83 -8.28 -11.81
CA PRO A 153 -1.21 -9.57 -12.11
C PRO A 153 -2.26 -10.59 -12.58
N PRO A 154 -1.94 -11.44 -13.59
CA PRO A 154 -2.91 -12.41 -14.14
C PRO A 154 -3.55 -13.31 -13.09
N GLU A 155 -2.81 -13.72 -12.08
CA GLU A 155 -3.28 -14.55 -10.97
C GLU A 155 -4.30 -13.85 -10.04
N LEU A 156 -4.40 -12.52 -10.11
CA LEU A 156 -5.29 -11.71 -9.29
C LEU A 156 -6.47 -11.12 -10.08
N VAL A 157 -6.60 -11.40 -11.37
CA VAL A 157 -7.68 -10.87 -12.22
C VAL A 157 -9.05 -11.25 -11.68
N ASP A 158 -9.25 -12.50 -11.25
CA ASP A 158 -10.52 -12.94 -10.67
C ASP A 158 -10.84 -12.21 -9.36
N LEU A 159 -9.83 -11.96 -8.53
CA LEU A 159 -9.98 -11.16 -7.32
C LEU A 159 -10.35 -9.72 -7.66
N ALA A 160 -9.65 -9.10 -8.61
CA ALA A 160 -9.93 -7.74 -9.07
C ALA A 160 -11.37 -7.60 -9.60
N ASN A 161 -11.83 -8.57 -10.38
CA ASN A 161 -13.20 -8.60 -10.91
C ASN A 161 -14.24 -8.70 -9.78
N ARG A 162 -14.01 -9.52 -8.77
CA ARG A 162 -14.90 -9.64 -7.61
C ARG A 162 -14.94 -8.37 -6.77
N LEU A 163 -13.80 -7.72 -6.56
CA LEU A 163 -13.73 -6.44 -5.85
C LEU A 163 -14.49 -5.35 -6.60
N SER A 164 -14.31 -5.26 -7.92
CA SER A 164 -15.05 -4.31 -8.77
C SER A 164 -16.56 -4.58 -8.79
N ALA A 165 -16.99 -5.84 -8.71
CA ALA A 165 -18.40 -6.21 -8.66
C ALA A 165 -19.10 -5.77 -7.37
N LEU A 166 -18.35 -5.58 -6.27
CA LEU A 166 -18.91 -5.07 -5.00
C LEU A 166 -19.33 -3.59 -5.10
N GLU A 167 -18.80 -2.85 -6.07
CA GLU A 167 -19.08 -1.43 -6.27
C GLU A 167 -20.28 -1.14 -7.17
N SER A 168 -20.75 -2.14 -7.93
CA SER A 168 -21.91 -1.95 -8.78
C SER A 168 -23.16 -1.79 -7.91
N PRO A 169 -23.83 -0.62 -7.88
CA PRO A 169 -25.11 -0.52 -7.22
C PRO A 169 -26.05 -1.54 -7.87
N ARG A 170 -26.71 -2.37 -7.07
CA ARG A 170 -27.78 -3.24 -7.53
C ARG A 170 -28.89 -2.35 -8.09
N SER A 171 -28.80 -2.01 -9.36
CA SER A 171 -29.87 -1.40 -10.12
C SER A 171 -30.93 -2.46 -10.46
N HIS A 172 -31.72 -2.88 -9.48
CA HIS A 172 -32.96 -3.58 -9.71
C HIS A 172 -33.94 -3.28 -8.57
N LEU A 173 -34.54 -2.13 -8.64
CA LEU A 173 -35.94 -1.99 -8.29
C LEU A 173 -36.64 -1.47 -9.54
N LYS A 174 -37.03 -2.38 -10.44
CA LYS A 174 -38.12 -2.11 -11.36
C LYS A 174 -39.38 -2.21 -10.53
N GLU A 175 -39.95 -1.06 -10.23
CA GLU A 175 -41.35 -0.95 -9.86
C GLU A 175 -42.21 -1.52 -11.00
N LYS A 176 -43.16 -2.36 -10.63
CA LYS A 176 -44.44 -2.53 -11.30
C LYS A 176 -45.52 -2.13 -10.33
#